data_f05be182f2961c89b8e5bdb2e1736e02
#
_entry.id   f05be182f2961c89b8e5bdb2e1736e02
#
_cell.length_a   1.000
_cell.length_b   1.000
_cell.length_c   1.000
_cell.angle_alpha   90.00
_cell.angle_beta   90.00
_cell.angle_gamma   90.00
#
_symmetry.space_group_name_H-M   'P 1'
#
loop_
_entity.id
_entity.type
_entity.pdbx_description
1 polymer ?
#
loop_
_entity_poly.entity_id
_entity_poly.type
_entity_poly.pdbx_seq_one_letter_code
_entity_poly.pdbx_strand_id
1 'polypeptide(L)'
;MHLVATHGHFDHNFGNDTIYKEFGLKPEIHRKDERLLQTIGDQAMTIVGANIDAEMPAADRLLSENDTIEFGSHKFVVIETPGHSPGGVFYYCKEENVAFSGDTLFKGSIGRTDFVGGSMFMLIQSLRMISQMPDEVKLLPGHGPETSIGEEVAHNPYIDR
;
A
#
# COMPACT_ATOMS: atom_id res chain seq x y z
N MET A 1 -14.81 -6.74 10.65
CA MET A 1 -14.71 -5.84 9.47
C MET A 1 -13.47 -4.98 9.63
N HIS A 2 -12.72 -4.71 8.56
CA HIS A 2 -11.45 -3.97 8.60
C HIS A 2 -11.42 -2.87 7.55
N LEU A 3 -10.78 -1.77 7.88
CA LEU A 3 -10.36 -0.74 6.92
C LEU A 3 -8.83 -0.74 6.93
N VAL A 4 -8.21 -1.15 5.83
CA VAL A 4 -6.75 -1.26 5.74
C VAL A 4 -6.20 -0.34 4.65
N ALA A 5 -5.04 0.26 4.90
CA ALA A 5 -4.35 1.08 3.93
C ALA A 5 -3.00 0.44 3.56
N THR A 6 -2.68 0.39 2.28
CA THR A 6 -1.38 -0.08 1.80
C THR A 6 -0.26 0.89 2.15
N HIS A 7 -0.57 2.17 2.22
CA HIS A 7 0.35 3.26 2.59
C HIS A 7 -0.43 4.54 2.90
N GLY A 8 0.25 5.58 3.40
CA GLY A 8 -0.36 6.77 3.98
C GLY A 8 -0.58 7.96 3.04
N HIS A 9 -0.50 7.81 1.71
CA HIS A 9 -0.74 8.91 0.80
C HIS A 9 -2.22 9.28 0.69
N PHE A 10 -2.50 10.56 0.42
CA PHE A 10 -3.84 11.14 0.50
C PHE A 10 -4.83 10.50 -0.46
N ASP A 11 -4.42 10.17 -1.69
CA ASP A 11 -5.27 9.60 -2.73
C ASP A 11 -5.79 8.20 -2.42
N HIS A 12 -5.18 7.51 -1.44
CA HIS A 12 -5.62 6.21 -0.93
C HIS A 12 -6.39 6.32 0.40
N ASN A 13 -6.46 7.49 1.01
CA ASN A 13 -6.99 7.66 2.37
C ASN A 13 -8.01 8.80 2.53
N PHE A 14 -8.25 9.60 1.49
CA PHE A 14 -9.13 10.77 1.61
C PHE A 14 -10.60 10.41 1.89
N GLY A 15 -11.02 9.16 1.71
CA GLY A 15 -12.34 8.67 2.03
C GLY A 15 -12.48 8.08 3.44
N ASN A 16 -11.42 8.07 4.25
CA ASN A 16 -11.42 7.43 5.57
C ASN A 16 -12.44 8.05 6.53
N ASP A 17 -12.69 9.36 6.44
CA ASP A 17 -13.69 10.06 7.25
C ASP A 17 -15.11 9.55 6.96
N THR A 18 -15.42 9.33 5.69
CA THR A 18 -16.72 8.78 5.27
C THR A 18 -16.91 7.36 5.79
N ILE A 19 -15.90 6.52 5.64
CA ILE A 19 -15.94 5.14 6.17
C ILE A 19 -16.09 5.13 7.69
N TYR A 20 -15.40 6.04 8.38
CA TYR A 20 -15.53 6.16 9.83
C TYR A 20 -16.95 6.59 10.25
N LYS A 21 -17.53 7.58 9.58
CA LYS A 21 -18.88 8.05 9.86
C LYS A 21 -19.95 6.99 9.62
N GLU A 22 -19.81 6.23 8.54
CA GLU A 22 -20.81 5.23 8.13
C GLU A 22 -20.68 3.90 8.89
N PHE A 23 -19.46 3.45 9.18
CA PHE A 23 -19.18 2.12 9.70
C PHE A 23 -18.45 2.11 11.05
N GLY A 24 -18.00 3.25 11.55
CA GLY A 24 -17.20 3.34 12.76
C GLY A 24 -15.79 2.72 12.64
N LEU A 25 -15.33 2.47 11.41
CA LEU A 25 -14.04 1.85 11.16
C LEU A 25 -12.94 2.90 11.04
N LYS A 26 -11.85 2.68 11.76
CA LYS A 26 -10.61 3.45 11.64
C LYS A 26 -9.58 2.66 10.84
N PRO A 27 -8.66 3.34 10.12
CA PRO A 27 -7.69 2.65 9.29
C PRO A 27 -6.64 1.88 10.09
N GLU A 28 -6.28 0.70 9.59
CA GLU A 28 -5.10 -0.06 10.00
C GLU A 28 -4.02 0.19 8.95
N ILE A 29 -2.83 0.57 9.38
CA ILE A 29 -1.73 0.99 8.51
C ILE A 29 -0.39 0.60 9.13
N HIS A 30 0.63 0.44 8.29
CA HIS A 30 1.99 0.22 8.79
C HIS A 30 2.46 1.40 9.65
N ARG A 31 3.11 1.10 10.77
CA ARG A 31 3.56 2.11 11.76
C ARG A 31 4.38 3.24 11.18
N LYS A 32 5.19 2.98 10.16
CA LYS A 32 6.04 3.99 9.53
C LYS A 32 5.28 4.99 8.66
N ASP A 33 4.02 4.71 8.32
CA ASP A 33 3.16 5.62 7.56
C ASP A 33 2.10 6.31 8.43
N GLU A 34 2.10 6.11 9.73
CA GLU A 34 1.16 6.78 10.64
C GLU A 34 1.22 8.31 10.49
N ARG A 35 2.43 8.87 10.37
CA ARG A 35 2.61 10.31 10.20
C ARG A 35 2.03 10.82 8.87
N LEU A 36 2.18 10.07 7.79
CA LEU A 36 1.55 10.42 6.51
C LEU A 36 0.03 10.42 6.63
N LEU A 37 -0.53 9.46 7.33
CA LEU A 37 -1.98 9.40 7.57
C LEU A 37 -2.48 10.63 8.33
N GLN A 38 -1.70 11.19 9.23
CA GLN A 38 -2.02 12.41 9.99
C GLN A 38 -1.95 13.69 9.15
N THR A 39 -1.35 13.65 7.96
CA THR A 39 -1.08 14.82 7.10
C THR A 39 -1.80 14.78 5.76
N ILE A 40 -2.93 14.06 5.67
CA ILE A 40 -3.68 13.88 4.42
C ILE A 40 -4.08 15.21 3.79
N GLY A 41 -4.58 16.16 4.58
CA GLY A 41 -4.96 17.48 4.09
C GLY A 41 -3.78 18.28 3.52
N ASP A 42 -2.64 18.27 4.22
CA ASP A 42 -1.43 18.96 3.78
C ASP A 42 -0.85 18.33 2.50
N GLN A 43 -0.89 17.01 2.38
CA GLN A 43 -0.47 16.30 1.18
C GLN A 43 -1.35 16.71 -0.02
N ALA A 44 -2.67 16.70 0.13
CA ALA A 44 -3.59 17.07 -0.93
C ALA A 44 -3.37 18.50 -1.40
N MET A 45 -3.17 19.44 -0.47
CA MET A 45 -2.88 20.83 -0.79
C MET A 45 -1.56 20.96 -1.56
N THR A 46 -0.51 20.28 -1.10
CA THR A 46 0.82 20.37 -1.70
C THR A 46 0.90 19.72 -3.08
N ILE A 47 0.25 18.55 -3.26
CA ILE A 47 0.42 17.73 -4.47
C ILE A 47 -0.57 18.15 -5.57
N VAL A 48 -1.83 18.42 -5.22
CA VAL A 48 -2.88 18.72 -6.21
C VAL A 48 -3.60 20.05 -5.96
N GLY A 49 -3.21 20.81 -4.94
CA GLY A 49 -3.85 22.09 -4.63
C GLY A 49 -5.29 21.97 -4.12
N ALA A 50 -5.67 20.78 -3.64
CA ALA A 50 -7.02 20.52 -3.14
C ALA A 50 -7.10 20.73 -1.64
N ASN A 51 -8.19 21.37 -1.18
CA ASN A 51 -8.50 21.48 0.24
C ASN A 51 -9.44 20.34 0.64
N ILE A 52 -8.98 19.45 1.53
CA ILE A 52 -9.79 18.40 2.11
C ILE A 52 -10.31 18.91 3.46
N ASP A 53 -11.56 19.37 3.48
CA ASP A 53 -12.24 19.82 4.67
C ASP A 53 -12.95 18.65 5.37
N ALA A 54 -12.15 17.73 5.88
CA ALA A 54 -12.65 16.56 6.59
C ALA A 54 -11.72 16.23 7.76
N GLU A 55 -12.32 15.83 8.87
CA GLU A 55 -11.60 15.33 10.04
C GLU A 55 -11.28 13.84 9.83
N MET A 56 -10.04 13.53 9.46
CA MET A 56 -9.60 12.17 9.23
C MET A 56 -9.43 11.40 10.55
N PRO A 57 -9.95 10.16 10.66
CA PRO A 57 -9.73 9.33 11.84
C PRO A 57 -8.26 8.96 12.00
N ALA A 58 -7.79 8.88 13.25
CA ALA A 58 -6.48 8.32 13.55
C ALA A 58 -6.45 6.82 13.22
N ALA A 59 -5.23 6.26 13.08
CA ALA A 59 -5.06 4.84 12.91
C ALA A 59 -5.62 4.06 14.11
N ASP A 60 -6.30 2.94 13.83
CA ASP A 60 -6.77 2.02 14.87
C ASP A 60 -5.66 1.07 15.29
N ARG A 61 -5.00 0.46 14.29
CA ARG A 61 -3.93 -0.51 14.50
C ARG A 61 -2.71 -0.15 13.67
N LEU A 62 -1.55 -0.14 14.30
CA LEU A 62 -0.27 0.04 13.62
C LEU A 62 0.33 -1.33 13.31
N LEU A 63 0.57 -1.57 12.04
CA LEU A 63 1.02 -2.85 11.50
C LEU A 63 2.55 -2.91 11.35
N SER A 64 3.07 -4.13 11.37
CA SER A 64 4.48 -4.47 11.15
C SER A 64 4.59 -5.70 10.24
N GLU A 65 5.80 -6.01 9.79
CA GLU A 65 6.11 -7.23 9.04
C GLU A 65 5.53 -8.48 9.70
N ASN A 66 4.91 -9.33 8.90
CA ASN A 66 4.26 -10.59 9.30
C ASN A 66 3.00 -10.46 10.17
N ASP A 67 2.53 -9.26 10.47
CA ASP A 67 1.21 -9.11 11.07
C ASP A 67 0.14 -9.69 10.15
N THR A 68 -0.96 -10.17 10.74
CA THR A 68 -2.05 -10.77 9.98
C THR A 68 -3.35 -10.01 10.18
N ILE A 69 -4.18 -9.97 9.13
CA ILE A 69 -5.53 -9.43 9.16
C ILE A 69 -6.47 -10.53 8.71
N GLU A 70 -7.35 -10.96 9.59
CA GLU A 70 -8.28 -12.06 9.32
C GLU A 70 -9.59 -11.53 8.73
N PHE A 71 -10.10 -12.23 7.72
CA PHE A 71 -11.40 -11.95 7.11
C PHE A 71 -12.06 -13.27 6.69
N GLY A 72 -13.15 -13.61 7.37
CA GLY A 72 -13.79 -14.92 7.19
C GLY A 72 -12.84 -16.06 7.53
N SER A 73 -12.66 -16.99 6.62
CA SER A 73 -11.72 -18.12 6.72
C SER A 73 -10.33 -17.83 6.19
N HIS A 74 -10.08 -16.61 5.72
CA HIS A 74 -8.84 -16.19 5.10
C HIS A 74 -8.08 -15.19 5.97
N LYS A 75 -6.82 -14.98 5.62
CA LYS A 75 -6.02 -13.93 6.23
C LYS A 75 -5.08 -13.28 5.22
N PHE A 76 -4.84 -11.99 5.40
CA PHE A 76 -3.73 -11.29 4.78
C PHE A 76 -2.52 -11.31 5.73
N VAL A 77 -1.34 -11.48 5.13
CA VAL A 77 -0.06 -11.27 5.81
C VAL A 77 0.53 -9.96 5.31
N VAL A 78 1.01 -9.15 6.22
CA VAL A 78 1.70 -7.89 5.90
C VAL A 78 3.13 -8.20 5.47
N ILE A 79 3.50 -7.74 4.27
CA ILE A 79 4.87 -7.79 3.75
C ILE A 79 5.34 -6.34 3.56
N GLU A 80 6.39 -5.94 4.26
CA GLU A 80 6.96 -4.60 4.12
C GLU A 80 7.59 -4.41 2.74
N THR A 81 7.16 -3.37 2.04
CA THR A 81 7.71 -2.98 0.73
C THR A 81 8.00 -1.48 0.70
N PRO A 82 8.93 -1.00 1.56
CA PRO A 82 9.23 0.42 1.62
C PRO A 82 9.89 0.93 0.33
N GLY A 83 9.72 2.21 0.06
CA GLY A 83 10.35 2.90 -1.05
C GLY A 83 9.47 3.98 -1.68
N HIS A 84 8.24 3.66 -2.09
CA HIS A 84 7.26 4.68 -2.47
C HIS A 84 6.86 5.53 -1.25
N SER A 85 6.65 4.86 -0.13
CA SER A 85 6.54 5.48 1.20
C SER A 85 7.34 4.67 2.21
N PRO A 86 7.62 5.21 3.41
CA PRO A 86 8.36 4.47 4.44
C PRO A 86 7.64 3.22 4.93
N GLY A 87 6.31 3.23 4.96
CA GLY A 87 5.45 2.16 5.44
C GLY A 87 4.61 1.50 4.37
N GLY A 88 5.03 1.54 3.11
CA GLY A 88 4.37 0.79 2.04
C GLY A 88 4.40 -0.71 2.30
N VAL A 89 3.27 -1.39 2.05
CA VAL A 89 3.13 -2.83 2.30
C VAL A 89 2.36 -3.52 1.18
N PHE A 90 2.61 -4.83 1.06
CA PHE A 90 1.69 -5.78 0.42
C PHE A 90 0.80 -6.39 1.49
N TYR A 91 -0.47 -6.58 1.15
CA TYR A 91 -1.37 -7.48 1.88
C TYR A 91 -1.54 -8.75 1.07
N TYR A 92 -0.90 -9.82 1.52
CA TYR A 92 -0.82 -11.08 0.77
C TYR A 92 -1.73 -12.16 1.37
N CYS A 93 -2.67 -12.66 0.55
CA CYS A 93 -3.48 -13.82 0.87
C CYS A 93 -2.92 -15.04 0.11
N LYS A 94 -2.19 -15.89 0.82
CA LYS A 94 -1.51 -17.04 0.23
C LYS A 94 -2.50 -18.08 -0.31
N GLU A 95 -3.61 -18.29 0.37
CA GLU A 95 -4.63 -19.27 0.01
C GLU A 95 -5.25 -18.96 -1.36
N GLU A 96 -5.39 -17.67 -1.67
CA GLU A 96 -6.00 -17.21 -2.93
C GLU A 96 -4.97 -16.78 -3.98
N ASN A 97 -3.68 -16.84 -3.68
CA ASN A 97 -2.60 -16.33 -4.56
C ASN A 97 -2.87 -14.90 -5.03
N VAL A 98 -3.23 -14.01 -4.12
CA VAL A 98 -3.52 -12.61 -4.42
C VAL A 98 -2.86 -11.68 -3.41
N ALA A 99 -2.38 -10.53 -3.87
CA ALA A 99 -1.86 -9.49 -3.01
C ALA A 99 -2.36 -8.10 -3.45
N PHE A 100 -2.73 -7.27 -2.49
CA PHE A 100 -2.86 -5.84 -2.70
C PHE A 100 -1.48 -5.22 -2.60
N SER A 101 -1.01 -4.63 -3.70
CA SER A 101 0.39 -4.20 -3.84
C SER A 101 0.62 -2.70 -3.66
N GLY A 102 -0.44 -1.94 -3.38
CA GLY A 102 -0.36 -0.49 -3.22
C GLY A 102 0.33 0.18 -4.40
N ASP A 103 1.24 1.10 -4.08
CA ASP A 103 2.00 1.85 -5.09
C ASP A 103 3.47 1.39 -5.17
N THR A 104 3.75 0.14 -4.82
CA THR A 104 5.09 -0.44 -4.95
C THR A 104 5.36 -0.87 -6.39
N LEU A 105 4.46 -1.64 -6.99
CA LEU A 105 4.62 -2.24 -8.31
C LEU A 105 3.34 -2.11 -9.10
N PHE A 106 3.46 -1.58 -10.31
CA PHE A 106 2.38 -1.44 -11.28
C PHE A 106 2.65 -2.30 -12.51
N LYS A 107 1.63 -2.53 -13.32
CA LYS A 107 1.81 -3.20 -14.60
C LYS A 107 2.76 -2.38 -15.50
N GLY A 108 3.94 -2.92 -15.75
CA GLY A 108 4.98 -2.30 -16.57
C GLY A 108 5.71 -1.12 -15.92
N SER A 109 5.47 -0.83 -14.64
CA SER A 109 6.05 0.32 -13.95
C SER A 109 6.21 0.08 -12.45
N ILE A 110 6.70 1.08 -11.75
CA ILE A 110 6.88 1.09 -10.29
C ILE A 110 6.37 2.41 -9.70
N GLY A 111 6.13 2.42 -8.40
CA GLY A 111 5.77 3.64 -7.68
C GLY A 111 6.91 4.69 -7.71
N ARG A 112 6.52 5.96 -7.72
CA ARG A 112 7.49 7.06 -7.61
C ARG A 112 8.11 7.11 -6.22
N THR A 113 9.31 7.66 -6.13
CA THR A 113 10.09 7.73 -4.88
C THR A 113 10.51 9.15 -4.50
N ASP A 114 9.94 10.16 -5.16
CA ASP A 114 10.31 11.57 -5.02
C ASP A 114 9.43 12.35 -4.03
N PHE A 115 8.46 11.69 -3.38
CA PHE A 115 7.73 12.28 -2.26
C PHE A 115 8.54 12.20 -0.96
N VAL A 116 8.14 13.00 0.03
CA VAL A 116 8.76 12.98 1.36
C VAL A 116 8.71 11.57 1.96
N GLY A 117 9.86 11.05 2.35
CA GLY A 117 10.00 9.69 2.85
C GLY A 117 10.22 8.62 1.78
N GLY A 118 10.13 8.97 0.49
CA GLY A 118 10.43 8.07 -0.62
C GLY A 118 11.92 7.76 -0.73
N SER A 119 12.24 6.56 -1.22
CA SER A 119 13.61 6.08 -1.40
C SER A 119 13.69 5.07 -2.53
N MET A 120 14.38 5.42 -3.61
CA MET A 120 14.62 4.51 -4.72
C MET A 120 15.44 3.29 -4.28
N PHE A 121 16.41 3.48 -3.41
CA PHE A 121 17.21 2.38 -2.86
C PHE A 121 16.32 1.34 -2.15
N MET A 122 15.44 1.80 -1.28
CA MET A 122 14.52 0.92 -0.55
C MET A 122 13.51 0.25 -1.51
N LEU A 123 13.02 0.97 -2.51
CA LEU A 123 12.10 0.42 -3.48
C LEU A 123 12.75 -0.71 -4.29
N ILE A 124 14.00 -0.54 -4.74
CA ILE A 124 14.73 -1.60 -5.44
C ILE A 124 14.88 -2.84 -4.56
N GLN A 125 15.20 -2.67 -3.27
CA GLN A 125 15.29 -3.81 -2.34
C GLN A 125 13.94 -4.51 -2.20
N SER A 126 12.86 -3.75 -2.07
CA SER A 126 11.50 -4.29 -2.00
C SER A 126 11.14 -5.07 -3.27
N LEU A 127 11.42 -4.52 -4.45
CA LEU A 127 11.16 -5.16 -5.74
C LEU A 127 11.93 -6.48 -5.88
N ARG A 128 13.19 -6.54 -5.49
CA ARG A 128 13.98 -7.77 -5.49
C ARG A 128 13.37 -8.83 -4.58
N MET A 129 12.91 -8.45 -3.41
CA MET A 129 12.29 -9.36 -2.47
C MET A 129 10.97 -9.93 -3.02
N ILE A 130 10.05 -9.07 -3.47
CA ILE A 130 8.74 -9.52 -3.97
C ILE A 130 8.83 -10.28 -5.28
N SER A 131 9.87 -10.05 -6.10
CA SER A 131 10.10 -10.81 -7.32
C SER A 131 10.38 -12.30 -7.06
N GLN A 132 10.70 -12.68 -5.83
CA GLN A 132 10.88 -14.08 -5.41
C GLN A 132 9.55 -14.75 -5.00
N MET A 133 8.45 -14.02 -4.94
CA MET A 133 7.13 -14.61 -4.73
C MET A 133 6.74 -15.50 -5.92
N PRO A 134 5.81 -16.46 -5.72
CA PRO A 134 5.35 -17.32 -6.81
C PRO A 134 4.79 -16.52 -7.99
N ASP A 135 5.09 -16.95 -9.21
CA ASP A 135 4.71 -16.25 -10.45
C ASP A 135 3.18 -16.11 -10.60
N GLU A 136 2.42 -17.06 -10.06
CA GLU A 136 0.95 -17.07 -10.10
C GLU A 136 0.27 -16.06 -9.17
N VAL A 137 1.00 -15.40 -8.29
CA VAL A 137 0.42 -14.40 -7.38
C VAL A 137 -0.11 -13.23 -8.20
N LYS A 138 -1.43 -13.04 -8.15
CA LYS A 138 -2.09 -11.88 -8.75
C LYS A 138 -1.83 -10.64 -7.90
N LEU A 139 -1.53 -9.53 -8.56
CA LEU A 139 -1.32 -8.23 -7.93
C LEU A 139 -2.46 -7.29 -8.25
N LEU A 140 -3.00 -6.67 -7.20
CA LEU A 140 -4.02 -5.64 -7.27
C LEU A 140 -3.37 -4.32 -6.83
N PRO A 141 -2.87 -3.51 -7.78
CA PRO A 141 -2.14 -2.28 -7.45
C PRO A 141 -3.07 -1.14 -7.10
N GLY A 142 -2.51 -0.09 -6.47
CA GLY A 142 -3.24 1.12 -6.14
C GLY A 142 -3.64 1.95 -7.37
N HIS A 143 -2.87 1.85 -8.44
CA HIS A 143 -3.14 2.50 -9.74
C HIS A 143 -2.92 1.52 -10.88
N GLY A 144 -3.68 1.71 -11.96
CA GLY A 144 -3.58 0.89 -13.16
C GLY A 144 -4.25 -0.48 -13.03
N PRO A 145 -4.09 -1.33 -14.05
CA PRO A 145 -4.76 -2.63 -14.11
C PRO A 145 -4.08 -3.67 -13.22
N GLU A 146 -4.80 -4.75 -12.93
CA GLU A 146 -4.24 -5.93 -12.28
C GLU A 146 -3.11 -6.55 -13.10
N THR A 147 -2.20 -7.23 -12.43
CA THR A 147 -1.07 -7.94 -13.03
C THR A 147 -0.72 -9.17 -12.19
N SER A 148 0.45 -9.76 -12.40
CA SER A 148 0.97 -10.87 -11.58
C SER A 148 2.47 -10.74 -11.39
N ILE A 149 3.01 -11.45 -10.42
CA ILE A 149 4.46 -11.51 -10.20
C ILE A 149 5.16 -12.01 -11.48
N GLY A 150 4.67 -13.10 -12.08
CA GLY A 150 5.27 -13.65 -13.30
C GLY A 150 5.27 -12.70 -14.49
N GLU A 151 4.16 -11.97 -14.69
CA GLU A 151 4.06 -10.96 -15.75
C GLU A 151 5.09 -9.84 -15.56
N GLU A 152 5.23 -9.33 -14.34
CA GLU A 152 6.15 -8.22 -14.06
C GLU A 152 7.61 -8.67 -14.06
N VAL A 153 7.91 -9.88 -13.60
CA VAL A 153 9.27 -10.45 -13.73
C VAL A 153 9.67 -10.61 -15.19
N ALA A 154 8.72 -11.00 -16.06
CA ALA A 154 9.00 -11.20 -17.49
C ALA A 154 9.11 -9.88 -18.27
N HIS A 155 8.33 -8.87 -17.93
CA HIS A 155 8.12 -7.71 -18.81
C HIS A 155 8.37 -6.34 -18.17
N ASN A 156 8.49 -6.25 -16.84
CA ASN A 156 8.71 -4.96 -16.18
C ASN A 156 10.19 -4.56 -16.26
N PRO A 157 10.52 -3.39 -16.87
CA PRO A 157 11.91 -2.98 -17.06
C PRO A 157 12.65 -2.65 -15.75
N TYR A 158 11.93 -2.51 -14.64
CA TYR A 158 12.51 -2.19 -13.33
C TYR A 158 12.78 -3.42 -12.46
N ILE A 159 12.38 -4.61 -12.91
CA ILE A 159 12.56 -5.85 -12.16
C ILE A 159 13.66 -6.68 -12.83
N ASP A 160 14.63 -7.08 -12.02
CA ASP A 160 15.70 -8.00 -12.37
C ASP A 160 15.71 -9.13 -11.32
N ARG A 161 15.28 -10.32 -11.75
CA ARG A 161 15.19 -11.50 -10.88
C ARG A 161 16.52 -12.26 -10.84
#